data_fefd6ccde2b97791f3430fcbafa40e0e
#
_entry.id   fefd6ccde2b97791f3430fcbafa40e0e
#
_cell.length_a   1.000
_cell.length_b   1.000
_cell.length_c   1.000
_cell.angle_alpha   90.00
_cell.angle_beta   90.00
_cell.angle_gamma   90.00
#
_symmetry.space_group_name_H-M   'P 1'
#
loop_
_entity.id
_entity.type
_entity.pdbx_description
1 polymer ?
#
loop_
_entity_poly.entity_id
_entity_poly.type
_entity_poly.pdbx_seq_one_letter_code
_entity_poly.pdbx_strand_id
1 'polypeptide(L)'
;MPNVSFSGLLIVAVVAFAAPLLLALTPARRLPAIVLEIAAGVVIGPSVLGWVKIDLPISILSVLGLAFLLFLAGLEVELERLKGRLLMFVGCAFFLSIGLALLAGYGLYAAGQVISPLLVAIILVATGLGIVIPVLKDAGESASDFGQLVIAGAMFAEFGSIILLSLFFSSEATSIPTKLVLLGGFALLAAGFTFVVLRLERSKRIAAALLRLQDTTAQIRVRGAFMLLVAFVALASVLGLETILGAFVAGVILRLVDGDRMMTHPQFRQKLEAVGFGVFIPVFFVTSGIRFDLAALFSSPSTIARVPIFLIALLLVRGIPALLYRPLVGSRRSIVAGLLQATSLSFIVAASQIGLELGLITKATGAALIAAGLLSVLLFPIMALTLLRRSEISSASSAE
;
A
#
# COMPACT_ATOMS: atom_id res chain seq x y z
N MET A 1 35.69 -7.19 1.15
CA MET A 1 34.51 -6.57 0.51
C MET A 1 33.43 -7.61 0.49
N PRO A 2 32.17 -7.31 0.80
CA PRO A 2 31.11 -8.29 0.63
C PRO A 2 31.08 -8.73 -0.84
N ASN A 3 31.03 -10.04 -1.11
CA ASN A 3 30.92 -10.58 -2.46
C ASN A 3 29.56 -10.14 -3.03
N VAL A 4 29.54 -9.07 -3.82
CA VAL A 4 28.35 -8.58 -4.50
C VAL A 4 28.20 -9.35 -5.79
N SER A 5 27.16 -10.17 -5.89
CA SER A 5 26.81 -10.88 -7.13
C SER A 5 25.57 -10.19 -7.76
N PHE A 6 25.70 -9.82 -9.03
CA PHE A 6 24.57 -9.27 -9.79
C PHE A 6 23.75 -10.35 -10.48
N SER A 7 24.11 -11.62 -10.39
CA SER A 7 23.38 -12.72 -11.06
C SER A 7 21.97 -12.89 -10.51
N GLY A 8 21.79 -12.87 -9.19
CA GLY A 8 20.47 -12.90 -8.56
C GLY A 8 19.61 -11.68 -8.93
N LEU A 9 20.21 -10.49 -8.90
CA LEU A 9 19.54 -9.26 -9.30
C LEU A 9 19.14 -9.27 -10.78
N LEU A 10 19.95 -9.84 -11.67
CA LEU A 10 19.60 -9.99 -13.08
C LEU A 10 18.34 -10.86 -13.23
N ILE A 11 18.27 -11.99 -12.52
CA ILE A 11 17.08 -12.88 -12.57
C ILE A 11 15.84 -12.13 -12.06
N VAL A 12 15.96 -11.39 -10.96
CA VAL A 12 14.87 -10.55 -10.42
C VAL A 12 14.43 -9.50 -11.45
N ALA A 13 15.37 -8.82 -12.11
CA ALA A 13 15.06 -7.83 -13.14
C ALA A 13 14.39 -8.45 -14.38
N VAL A 14 14.84 -9.64 -14.81
CA VAL A 14 14.20 -10.38 -15.91
C VAL A 14 12.77 -10.77 -15.55
N VAL A 15 12.52 -11.24 -14.33
CA VAL A 15 11.18 -11.58 -13.86
C VAL A 15 10.30 -10.33 -13.78
N ALA A 16 10.81 -9.23 -13.23
CA ALA A 16 10.10 -7.95 -13.15
C ALA A 16 9.69 -7.41 -14.53
N PHE A 17 10.55 -7.59 -15.54
CA PHE A 17 10.25 -7.24 -16.93
C PHE A 17 9.27 -8.22 -17.58
N ALA A 18 9.45 -9.52 -17.38
CA ALA A 18 8.66 -10.55 -18.05
C ALA A 18 7.24 -10.64 -17.51
N ALA A 19 7.00 -10.37 -16.22
CA ALA A 19 5.68 -10.50 -15.59
C ALA A 19 4.61 -9.63 -16.28
N PRO A 20 4.75 -8.32 -16.44
CA PRO A 20 3.77 -7.50 -17.14
C PRO A 20 3.67 -7.84 -18.64
N LEU A 21 4.77 -8.26 -19.28
CA LEU A 21 4.79 -8.66 -20.68
C LEU A 21 3.96 -9.92 -20.91
N LEU A 22 4.15 -10.94 -20.08
CA LEU A 22 3.34 -12.18 -20.12
C LEU A 22 1.86 -11.89 -19.90
N LEU A 23 1.54 -10.96 -18.98
CA LEU A 23 0.16 -10.55 -18.75
C LEU A 23 -0.46 -9.90 -20.00
N ALA A 24 0.29 -9.05 -20.69
CA ALA A 24 -0.17 -8.40 -21.92
C ALA A 24 -0.43 -9.38 -23.08
N LEU A 25 0.31 -10.49 -23.11
CA LEU A 25 0.19 -11.53 -24.14
C LEU A 25 -0.90 -12.58 -23.84
N THR A 26 -1.44 -12.62 -22.61
CA THR A 26 -2.46 -13.57 -22.21
C THR A 26 -3.85 -12.93 -22.17
N PRO A 27 -4.96 -13.75 -22.24
CA PRO A 27 -6.31 -13.23 -22.01
C PRO A 27 -6.52 -12.68 -20.59
N ALA A 28 -5.58 -12.94 -19.69
CA ALA A 28 -5.60 -12.49 -18.29
C ALA A 28 -5.23 -11.01 -18.09
N ARG A 29 -5.40 -10.15 -19.10
CA ARG A 29 -5.08 -8.70 -19.08
C ARG A 29 -5.68 -7.91 -17.90
N ARG A 30 -6.59 -8.51 -17.13
CA ARG A 30 -7.25 -7.87 -15.98
C ARG A 30 -6.55 -8.12 -14.65
N LEU A 31 -5.50 -8.95 -14.63
CA LEU A 31 -4.74 -9.22 -13.40
C LEU A 31 -3.72 -8.10 -13.18
N PRO A 32 -3.59 -7.58 -11.95
CA PRO A 32 -2.50 -6.68 -11.63
C PRO A 32 -1.13 -7.37 -11.79
N ALA A 33 -0.16 -6.67 -12.39
CA ALA A 33 1.19 -7.20 -12.60
C ALA A 33 1.86 -7.66 -11.30
N ILE A 34 1.56 -6.97 -10.21
CA ILE A 34 2.05 -7.26 -8.84
C ILE A 34 1.82 -8.74 -8.45
N VAL A 35 0.65 -9.29 -8.78
CA VAL A 35 0.33 -10.69 -8.46
C VAL A 35 1.28 -11.64 -9.17
N LEU A 36 1.56 -11.36 -10.44
CA LEU A 36 2.46 -12.19 -11.23
C LEU A 36 3.92 -12.03 -10.80
N GLU A 37 4.32 -10.82 -10.39
CA GLU A 37 5.65 -10.55 -9.84
C GLU A 37 5.89 -11.33 -8.55
N ILE A 38 4.93 -11.35 -7.62
CA ILE A 38 5.03 -12.14 -6.39
C ILE A 38 5.02 -13.64 -6.72
N ALA A 39 4.10 -14.10 -7.56
CA ALA A 39 4.02 -15.52 -7.94
C ALA A 39 5.30 -16.01 -8.62
N ALA A 40 5.86 -15.22 -9.54
CA ALA A 40 7.12 -15.52 -10.17
C ALA A 40 8.30 -15.50 -9.18
N GLY A 41 8.29 -14.57 -8.21
CA GLY A 41 9.22 -14.54 -7.09
C GLY A 41 9.18 -15.83 -6.26
N VAL A 42 7.98 -16.36 -5.96
CA VAL A 42 7.83 -17.66 -5.28
C VAL A 42 8.46 -18.80 -6.10
N VAL A 43 8.24 -18.79 -7.43
CA VAL A 43 8.77 -19.83 -8.32
C VAL A 43 10.30 -19.82 -8.37
N ILE A 44 10.94 -18.63 -8.54
CA ILE A 44 12.41 -18.52 -8.63
C ILE A 44 13.09 -18.60 -7.26
N GLY A 45 12.33 -18.41 -6.18
CA GLY A 45 12.81 -18.43 -4.81
C GLY A 45 13.13 -19.82 -4.27
N PRO A 46 13.63 -19.89 -3.02
CA PRO A 46 14.02 -21.13 -2.36
C PRO A 46 12.89 -22.14 -2.21
N SER A 47 11.65 -21.69 -2.26
CA SER A 47 10.46 -22.54 -2.09
C SER A 47 10.20 -23.48 -3.26
N VAL A 48 10.67 -23.17 -4.50
CA VAL A 48 10.42 -23.97 -5.71
C VAL A 48 11.72 -24.26 -6.45
N LEU A 49 12.29 -23.29 -7.19
CA LEU A 49 13.47 -23.51 -8.05
C LEU A 49 14.80 -23.23 -7.33
N GLY A 50 14.80 -22.37 -6.32
CA GLY A 50 16.03 -22.02 -5.60
C GLY A 50 17.07 -21.26 -6.45
N TRP A 51 16.65 -20.61 -7.54
CA TRP A 51 17.56 -19.90 -8.44
C TRP A 51 18.13 -18.62 -7.83
N VAL A 52 17.36 -17.98 -6.96
CA VAL A 52 17.72 -16.72 -6.33
C VAL A 52 17.68 -16.84 -4.81
N LYS A 53 18.79 -16.40 -4.18
CA LYS A 53 18.85 -16.11 -2.75
C LYS A 53 18.96 -14.62 -2.57
N ILE A 54 18.31 -14.08 -1.55
CA ILE A 54 18.34 -12.65 -1.25
C ILE A 54 19.73 -12.29 -0.73
N ASP A 55 20.44 -11.50 -1.50
CA ASP A 55 21.72 -10.90 -1.17
C ASP A 55 21.57 -9.41 -0.81
N LEU A 56 22.68 -8.73 -0.52
CA LEU A 56 22.67 -7.32 -0.13
C LEU A 56 22.11 -6.39 -1.23
N PRO A 57 22.47 -6.49 -2.51
CA PRO A 57 21.89 -5.68 -3.58
C PRO A 57 20.37 -5.82 -3.68
N ILE A 58 19.87 -7.07 -3.70
CA ILE A 58 18.42 -7.34 -3.77
C ILE A 58 17.71 -6.78 -2.54
N SER A 59 18.30 -6.95 -1.34
CA SER A 59 17.73 -6.46 -0.09
C SER A 59 17.61 -4.93 -0.09
N ILE A 60 18.67 -4.20 -0.49
CA ILE A 60 18.66 -2.73 -0.54
C ILE A 60 17.59 -2.24 -1.53
N LEU A 61 17.55 -2.79 -2.75
CA LEU A 61 16.57 -2.40 -3.75
C LEU A 61 15.15 -2.75 -3.34
N SER A 62 14.94 -3.86 -2.63
CA SER A 62 13.64 -4.24 -2.08
C SER A 62 13.14 -3.26 -1.02
N VAL A 63 14.01 -2.83 -0.10
CA VAL A 63 13.67 -1.81 0.93
C VAL A 63 13.35 -0.47 0.26
N LEU A 64 14.14 -0.06 -0.73
CA LEU A 64 13.84 1.15 -1.50
C LEU A 64 12.52 1.00 -2.28
N GLY A 65 12.21 -0.19 -2.80
CA GLY A 65 10.96 -0.49 -3.48
C GLY A 65 9.74 -0.31 -2.58
N LEU A 66 9.82 -0.83 -1.35
CA LEU A 66 8.79 -0.63 -0.34
C LEU A 66 8.65 0.86 0.02
N ALA A 67 9.76 1.55 0.25
CA ALA A 67 9.74 2.97 0.56
C ALA A 67 9.14 3.80 -0.58
N PHE A 68 9.50 3.52 -1.85
CA PHE A 68 8.90 4.17 -3.01
C PHE A 68 7.41 3.88 -3.15
N LEU A 69 6.99 2.64 -2.90
CA LEU A 69 5.57 2.26 -2.96
C LEU A 69 4.73 3.12 -2.00
N LEU A 70 5.19 3.24 -0.76
CA LEU A 70 4.48 4.02 0.27
C LEU A 70 4.61 5.53 0.06
N PHE A 71 5.74 5.99 -0.48
CA PHE A 71 5.93 7.38 -0.90
C PHE A 71 4.94 7.77 -2.01
N LEU A 72 4.77 6.93 -3.03
CA LEU A 72 3.77 7.17 -4.08
C LEU A 72 2.35 7.10 -3.53
N ALA A 73 2.05 6.17 -2.61
CA ALA A 73 0.76 6.15 -1.91
C ALA A 73 0.50 7.45 -1.14
N GLY A 74 1.53 8.01 -0.48
CA GLY A 74 1.46 9.33 0.17
C GLY A 74 1.17 10.48 -0.80
N LEU A 75 1.72 10.42 -2.02
CA LEU A 75 1.46 11.41 -3.09
C LEU A 75 0.01 11.39 -3.59
N GLU A 76 -0.70 10.27 -3.43
CA GLU A 76 -2.10 10.15 -3.85
C GLU A 76 -3.08 10.75 -2.84
N VAL A 77 -2.61 11.16 -1.66
CA VAL A 77 -3.46 11.74 -0.60
C VAL A 77 -4.00 13.11 -1.01
N GLU A 78 -5.29 13.20 -1.30
CA GLU A 78 -6.00 14.45 -1.62
C GLU A 78 -6.80 14.97 -0.41
N LEU A 79 -6.12 15.64 0.53
CA LEU A 79 -6.73 16.16 1.76
C LEU A 79 -7.86 17.17 1.49
N GLU A 80 -7.81 17.88 0.37
CA GLU A 80 -8.82 18.88 -0.01
C GLU A 80 -10.21 18.28 -0.27
N ARG A 81 -10.26 17.04 -0.73
CA ARG A 81 -11.51 16.31 -1.02
C ARG A 81 -12.15 15.70 0.22
N LEU A 82 -11.40 15.59 1.32
CA LEU A 82 -11.86 15.03 2.58
C LEU A 82 -12.59 16.09 3.43
N LYS A 83 -13.78 16.53 2.99
CA LYS A 83 -14.56 17.57 3.70
C LYS A 83 -16.03 17.16 3.89
N GLY A 84 -16.66 17.72 4.90
CA GLY A 84 -18.10 17.61 5.12
C GLY A 84 -18.60 16.18 5.39
N ARG A 85 -19.72 15.82 4.77
CA ARG A 85 -20.40 14.53 4.97
C ARG A 85 -19.54 13.33 4.57
N LEU A 86 -18.74 13.46 3.50
CA LEU A 86 -17.86 12.39 3.04
C LEU A 86 -16.84 12.00 4.12
N LEU A 87 -16.17 12.98 4.75
CA LEU A 87 -15.23 12.74 5.83
C LEU A 87 -15.88 12.02 7.02
N MET A 88 -17.10 12.44 7.38
CA MET A 88 -17.85 11.81 8.48
C MET A 88 -18.15 10.32 8.19
N PHE A 89 -18.67 9.99 7.00
CA PHE A 89 -18.99 8.61 6.64
C PHE A 89 -17.75 7.73 6.54
N VAL A 90 -16.67 8.25 5.92
CA VAL A 90 -15.39 7.54 5.80
C VAL A 90 -14.75 7.32 7.17
N GLY A 91 -14.77 8.35 8.04
CA GLY A 91 -14.28 8.25 9.41
C GLY A 91 -15.06 7.22 10.24
N CYS A 92 -16.40 7.27 10.21
CA CYS A 92 -17.23 6.28 10.89
C CYS A 92 -16.98 4.86 10.38
N ALA A 93 -16.85 4.67 9.06
CA ALA A 93 -16.53 3.38 8.47
C ALA A 93 -15.16 2.89 8.90
N PHE A 94 -14.17 3.77 8.99
CA PHE A 94 -12.82 3.42 9.46
C PHE A 94 -12.81 2.97 10.93
N PHE A 95 -13.46 3.70 11.83
CA PHE A 95 -13.53 3.30 13.23
C PHE A 95 -14.33 2.00 13.43
N LEU A 96 -15.40 1.80 12.66
CA LEU A 96 -16.14 0.53 12.65
C LEU A 96 -15.23 -0.61 12.14
N SER A 97 -14.43 -0.36 11.10
CA SER A 97 -13.44 -1.34 10.62
C SER A 97 -12.43 -1.71 11.70
N ILE A 98 -11.92 -0.74 12.48
CA ILE A 98 -11.02 -1.02 13.61
C ILE A 98 -11.71 -1.93 14.64
N GLY A 99 -12.95 -1.61 15.01
CA GLY A 99 -13.72 -2.43 15.96
C GLY A 99 -13.91 -3.88 15.47
N LEU A 100 -14.31 -4.05 14.22
CA LEU A 100 -14.46 -5.39 13.61
C LEU A 100 -13.12 -6.11 13.48
N ALA A 101 -12.05 -5.40 13.14
CA ALA A 101 -10.72 -5.97 13.03
C ALA A 101 -10.18 -6.45 14.38
N LEU A 102 -10.40 -5.69 15.44
CA LEU A 102 -10.07 -6.12 16.80
C LEU A 102 -10.86 -7.36 17.19
N LEU A 103 -12.18 -7.39 16.94
CA LEU A 103 -13.00 -8.58 17.17
C LEU A 103 -12.47 -9.79 16.40
N ALA A 104 -12.13 -9.63 15.11
CA ALA A 104 -11.56 -10.70 14.30
C ALA A 104 -10.18 -11.14 14.81
N GLY A 105 -9.28 -10.18 15.10
CA GLY A 105 -7.94 -10.46 15.60
C GLY A 105 -7.94 -11.20 16.94
N TYR A 106 -8.73 -10.73 17.90
CA TYR A 106 -8.87 -11.40 19.21
C TYR A 106 -9.65 -12.71 19.11
N GLY A 107 -10.64 -12.83 18.23
CA GLY A 107 -11.33 -14.08 17.94
C GLY A 107 -10.37 -15.15 17.38
N LEU A 108 -9.51 -14.75 16.44
CA LEU A 108 -8.49 -15.63 15.87
C LEU A 108 -7.41 -16.01 16.91
N TYR A 109 -7.07 -15.08 17.81
CA TYR A 109 -6.16 -15.39 18.93
C TYR A 109 -6.78 -16.40 19.89
N ALA A 110 -8.03 -16.22 20.30
CA ALA A 110 -8.76 -17.15 21.15
C ALA A 110 -8.90 -18.54 20.50
N ALA A 111 -9.01 -18.59 19.17
CA ALA A 111 -9.00 -19.84 18.40
C ALA A 111 -7.59 -20.43 18.18
N GLY A 112 -6.52 -19.85 18.75
CA GLY A 112 -5.15 -20.31 18.61
C GLY A 112 -4.56 -20.18 17.20
N GLN A 113 -5.16 -19.34 16.36
CA GLN A 113 -4.75 -19.19 14.94
C GLN A 113 -3.63 -18.15 14.76
N VAL A 114 -3.53 -17.17 15.65
CA VAL A 114 -2.56 -16.07 15.59
C VAL A 114 -1.94 -15.79 16.95
N ILE A 115 -0.72 -15.24 16.98
CA ILE A 115 0.03 -14.91 18.22
C ILE A 115 -0.28 -13.47 18.63
N SER A 116 -0.27 -12.52 17.68
CA SER A 116 -0.49 -11.10 17.93
C SER A 116 -1.85 -10.67 17.35
N PRO A 117 -2.92 -10.58 18.16
CA PRO A 117 -4.23 -10.19 17.69
C PRO A 117 -4.26 -8.76 17.17
N LEU A 118 -3.50 -7.85 17.80
CA LEU A 118 -3.46 -6.45 17.44
C LEU A 118 -2.79 -6.24 16.07
N LEU A 119 -1.66 -6.93 15.81
CA LEU A 119 -1.00 -6.84 14.50
C LEU A 119 -1.90 -7.34 13.37
N VAL A 120 -2.55 -8.49 13.59
CA VAL A 120 -3.48 -9.04 12.60
C VAL A 120 -4.68 -8.10 12.41
N ALA A 121 -5.21 -7.50 13.46
CA ALA A 121 -6.27 -6.49 13.35
C ALA A 121 -5.83 -5.31 12.48
N ILE A 122 -4.64 -4.75 12.71
CA ILE A 122 -4.09 -3.64 11.90
C ILE A 122 -3.92 -4.05 10.44
N ILE A 123 -3.44 -5.27 10.18
CA ILE A 123 -3.31 -5.81 8.83
C ILE A 123 -4.68 -5.90 8.13
N LEU A 124 -5.72 -6.36 8.83
CA LEU A 124 -7.07 -6.52 8.28
C LEU A 124 -7.79 -5.19 7.98
N VAL A 125 -7.43 -4.09 8.65
CA VAL A 125 -8.00 -2.76 8.40
C VAL A 125 -7.48 -2.16 7.10
N ALA A 126 -6.27 -2.48 6.68
CA ALA A 126 -5.61 -1.84 5.55
C ALA A 126 -6.31 -2.13 4.22
N THR A 127 -6.24 -1.16 3.33
CA THR A 127 -6.72 -1.26 1.94
C THR A 127 -5.59 -0.85 0.99
N GLY A 128 -5.38 -1.60 -0.09
CA GLY A 128 -4.32 -1.30 -1.07
C GLY A 128 -4.75 -0.23 -2.09
N LEU A 129 -4.42 1.05 -1.83
CA LEU A 129 -4.69 2.16 -2.76
C LEU A 129 -4.12 1.93 -4.15
N GLY A 130 -2.90 1.42 -4.24
CA GLY A 130 -2.21 1.14 -5.49
C GLY A 130 -2.93 0.13 -6.41
N ILE A 131 -3.95 -0.57 -5.90
CA ILE A 131 -4.80 -1.48 -6.66
C ILE A 131 -6.18 -0.87 -6.91
N VAL A 132 -6.75 -0.21 -5.90
CA VAL A 132 -8.09 0.36 -5.96
C VAL A 132 -8.18 1.48 -7.00
N ILE A 133 -7.18 2.37 -7.04
CA ILE A 133 -7.17 3.51 -7.98
C ILE A 133 -7.13 3.07 -9.45
N PRO A 134 -6.20 2.20 -9.89
CA PRO A 134 -6.21 1.67 -11.25
C PRO A 134 -7.53 0.98 -11.63
N VAL A 135 -8.11 0.18 -10.73
CA VAL A 135 -9.39 -0.50 -10.98
C VAL A 135 -10.53 0.50 -11.20
N LEU A 136 -10.61 1.56 -10.39
CA LEU A 136 -11.60 2.63 -10.58
C LEU A 136 -11.34 3.45 -11.85
N LYS A 137 -10.09 3.68 -12.20
CA LYS A 137 -9.70 4.38 -13.43
C LYS A 137 -10.10 3.57 -14.67
N ASP A 138 -9.83 2.27 -14.68
CA ASP A 138 -10.21 1.38 -15.78
C ASP A 138 -11.73 1.22 -15.91
N ALA A 139 -12.47 1.41 -14.81
CA ALA A 139 -13.93 1.44 -14.79
C ALA A 139 -14.51 2.81 -15.21
N GLY A 140 -13.68 3.85 -15.40
CA GLY A 140 -14.15 5.21 -15.68
C GLY A 140 -14.77 5.93 -14.47
N GLU A 141 -14.67 5.35 -13.27
CA GLU A 141 -15.34 5.83 -12.05
C GLU A 141 -14.41 6.68 -11.15
N SER A 142 -13.13 6.86 -11.49
CA SER A 142 -12.17 7.55 -10.62
C SER A 142 -12.55 9.00 -10.28
N ALA A 143 -13.28 9.69 -11.17
CA ALA A 143 -13.74 11.07 -10.96
C ALA A 143 -15.18 11.15 -10.41
N SER A 144 -15.92 10.05 -10.35
CA SER A 144 -17.30 10.01 -9.82
C SER A 144 -17.34 10.18 -8.30
N ASP A 145 -18.48 10.62 -7.75
CA ASP A 145 -18.68 10.70 -6.30
C ASP A 145 -18.47 9.34 -5.62
N PHE A 146 -18.87 8.26 -6.30
CA PHE A 146 -18.65 6.90 -5.84
C PHE A 146 -17.15 6.55 -5.81
N GLY A 147 -16.41 6.81 -6.88
CA GLY A 147 -14.98 6.54 -6.94
C GLY A 147 -14.20 7.35 -5.90
N GLN A 148 -14.55 8.63 -5.73
CA GLN A 148 -13.94 9.49 -4.72
C GLN A 148 -14.21 9.00 -3.29
N LEU A 149 -15.42 8.51 -3.00
CA LEU A 149 -15.75 7.91 -1.70
C LEU A 149 -14.91 6.66 -1.43
N VAL A 150 -14.77 5.77 -2.43
CA VAL A 150 -13.96 4.54 -2.30
C VAL A 150 -12.48 4.88 -2.10
N ILE A 151 -11.94 5.82 -2.88
CA ILE A 151 -10.55 6.28 -2.75
C ILE A 151 -10.31 6.88 -1.37
N ALA A 152 -11.20 7.77 -0.90
CA ALA A 152 -11.09 8.37 0.43
C ALA A 152 -11.10 7.30 1.54
N GLY A 153 -12.00 6.31 1.46
CA GLY A 153 -12.06 5.21 2.42
C GLY A 153 -10.81 4.32 2.40
N ALA A 154 -10.23 4.09 1.22
CA ALA A 154 -8.98 3.37 1.07
C ALA A 154 -7.79 4.15 1.65
N MET A 155 -7.72 5.47 1.38
CA MET A 155 -6.70 6.37 1.95
C MET A 155 -6.71 6.36 3.48
N PHE A 156 -7.89 6.51 4.10
CA PHE A 156 -8.03 6.47 5.56
C PHE A 156 -7.56 5.14 6.14
N ALA A 157 -7.89 4.04 5.47
CA ALA A 157 -7.51 2.72 5.92
C ALA A 157 -6.00 2.48 5.80
N GLU A 158 -5.40 2.82 4.66
CA GLU A 158 -3.96 2.62 4.45
C GLU A 158 -3.15 3.52 5.38
N PHE A 159 -3.45 4.82 5.42
CA PHE A 159 -2.77 5.78 6.30
C PHE A 159 -2.97 5.43 7.79
N GLY A 160 -4.20 5.17 8.19
CA GLY A 160 -4.52 4.78 9.56
C GLY A 160 -3.80 3.52 9.99
N SER A 161 -3.70 2.51 9.12
CA SER A 161 -2.97 1.27 9.41
C SER A 161 -1.47 1.49 9.54
N ILE A 162 -0.86 2.37 8.73
CA ILE A 162 0.55 2.75 8.86
C ILE A 162 0.82 3.43 10.21
N ILE A 163 -0.03 4.39 10.60
CA ILE A 163 0.08 5.06 11.90
C ILE A 163 -0.09 4.06 13.05
N LEU A 164 -1.11 3.20 12.99
CA LEU A 164 -1.35 2.18 14.02
C LEU A 164 -0.18 1.19 14.12
N LEU A 165 0.36 0.76 12.99
CA LEU A 165 1.52 -0.13 12.96
C LEU A 165 2.73 0.55 13.63
N SER A 166 3.04 1.79 13.26
CA SER A 166 4.13 2.55 13.84
C SER A 166 3.92 2.81 15.35
N LEU A 167 2.67 3.11 15.76
CA LEU A 167 2.34 3.39 17.15
C LEU A 167 2.51 2.15 18.06
N PHE A 168 2.03 0.99 17.57
CA PHE A 168 2.00 -0.21 18.42
C PHE A 168 3.21 -1.12 18.28
N PHE A 169 3.91 -1.09 17.13
CA PHE A 169 4.95 -2.07 16.78
C PHE A 169 6.31 -1.46 16.44
N SER A 170 6.54 -0.17 16.70
CA SER A 170 7.88 0.40 16.57
C SER A 170 8.84 -0.19 17.62
N SER A 171 10.08 -0.46 17.20
CA SER A 171 11.03 -1.33 17.91
C SER A 171 11.63 -0.71 19.18
N GLU A 172 11.69 0.61 19.30
CA GLU A 172 12.53 1.24 20.36
C GLU A 172 11.74 1.84 21.53
N ALA A 173 10.45 2.16 21.39
CA ALA A 173 9.72 2.80 22.46
C ALA A 173 8.96 1.79 23.34
N THR A 174 9.25 1.78 24.63
CA THR A 174 8.69 0.83 25.60
C THR A 174 7.27 1.20 26.06
N SER A 175 6.87 2.46 26.01
CA SER A 175 5.55 2.92 26.47
C SER A 175 4.74 3.65 25.40
N ILE A 176 3.41 3.46 25.41
CA ILE A 176 2.49 4.15 24.48
C ILE A 176 2.60 5.68 24.57
N PRO A 177 2.67 6.33 25.76
CA PRO A 177 2.87 7.76 25.85
C PRO A 177 4.14 8.25 25.16
N THR A 178 5.25 7.54 25.30
CA THR A 178 6.52 7.88 24.64
C THR A 178 6.37 7.78 23.11
N LYS A 179 5.70 6.76 22.59
CA LYS A 179 5.43 6.61 21.17
C LYS A 179 4.55 7.73 20.63
N LEU A 180 3.54 8.16 21.38
CA LEU A 180 2.69 9.31 21.01
C LEU A 180 3.50 10.60 20.97
N VAL A 181 4.41 10.84 21.91
CA VAL A 181 5.31 12.00 21.91
C VAL A 181 6.25 11.98 20.70
N LEU A 182 6.84 10.81 20.40
CA LEU A 182 7.71 10.65 19.22
C LEU A 182 6.93 10.85 17.91
N LEU A 183 5.73 10.29 17.80
CA LEU A 183 4.86 10.47 16.64
C LEU A 183 4.43 11.95 16.50
N GLY A 184 4.07 12.60 17.61
CA GLY A 184 3.76 14.05 17.63
C GLY A 184 4.96 14.88 17.24
N GLY A 185 6.15 14.59 17.77
CA GLY A 185 7.41 15.24 17.40
C GLY A 185 7.73 15.04 15.92
N PHE A 186 7.58 13.82 15.40
CA PHE A 186 7.75 13.54 13.98
C PHE A 186 6.77 14.35 13.11
N ALA A 187 5.48 14.41 13.50
CA ALA A 187 4.48 15.20 12.80
C ALA A 187 4.79 16.72 12.84
N LEU A 188 5.28 17.24 13.97
CA LEU A 188 5.71 18.63 14.09
C LEU A 188 6.92 18.93 13.21
N LEU A 189 7.92 18.04 13.16
CA LEU A 189 9.08 18.18 12.27
C LEU A 189 8.64 18.14 10.80
N ALA A 190 7.71 17.24 10.44
CA ALA A 190 7.13 17.16 9.11
C ALA A 190 6.39 18.44 8.72
N ALA A 191 5.57 18.98 9.62
CA ALA A 191 4.86 20.24 9.41
C ALA A 191 5.83 21.44 9.31
N GLY A 192 6.84 21.50 10.17
CA GLY A 192 7.89 22.53 10.14
C GLY A 192 8.68 22.49 8.83
N PHE A 193 9.06 21.29 8.38
CA PHE A 193 9.75 21.12 7.10
C PHE A 193 8.85 21.56 5.93
N THR A 194 7.59 21.14 5.91
CA THR A 194 6.62 21.57 4.90
C THR A 194 6.49 23.08 4.85
N PHE A 195 6.38 23.74 6.03
CA PHE A 195 6.30 25.20 6.12
C PHE A 195 7.55 25.89 5.57
N VAL A 196 8.74 25.35 5.86
CA VAL A 196 10.01 25.88 5.34
C VAL A 196 10.06 25.75 3.82
N VAL A 197 9.71 24.59 3.27
CA VAL A 197 9.70 24.37 1.82
C VAL A 197 8.72 25.31 1.12
N LEU A 198 7.49 25.44 1.62
CA LEU A 198 6.50 26.38 1.09
C LEU A 198 6.97 27.85 1.15
N ARG A 199 7.75 28.22 2.18
CA ARG A 199 8.39 29.53 2.27
C ARG A 199 9.51 29.73 1.25
N LEU A 200 10.35 28.72 1.06
CA LEU A 200 11.45 28.75 0.09
C LEU A 200 10.94 28.85 -1.35
N GLU A 201 9.85 28.18 -1.67
CA GLU A 201 9.23 28.24 -3.00
C GLU A 201 8.66 29.61 -3.36
N ARG A 202 8.27 30.38 -2.38
CA ARG A 202 7.87 31.80 -2.59
C ARG A 202 9.03 32.69 -3.05
N SER A 203 10.28 32.22 -2.92
CA SER A 203 11.45 32.94 -3.43
C SER A 203 11.53 32.80 -4.96
N LYS A 204 11.31 33.89 -5.68
CA LYS A 204 11.39 33.93 -7.15
C LYS A 204 12.72 33.40 -7.71
N ARG A 205 13.82 33.52 -6.96
CA ARG A 205 15.15 33.01 -7.37
C ARG A 205 15.21 31.50 -7.33
N ILE A 206 14.70 30.87 -6.25
CA ILE A 206 14.69 29.41 -6.07
C ILE A 206 13.73 28.80 -7.07
N ALA A 207 12.51 29.33 -7.21
CA ALA A 207 11.53 28.87 -8.18
C ALA A 207 12.08 28.92 -9.62
N ALA A 208 12.75 30.00 -10.01
CA ALA A 208 13.37 30.12 -11.33
C ALA A 208 14.52 29.12 -11.54
N ALA A 209 15.32 28.84 -10.50
CA ALA A 209 16.39 27.84 -10.58
C ALA A 209 15.81 26.43 -10.73
N LEU A 210 14.78 26.07 -9.94
CA LEU A 210 14.09 24.78 -10.02
C LEU A 210 13.46 24.58 -11.43
N LEU A 211 12.80 25.59 -11.97
CA LEU A 211 12.23 25.57 -13.32
C LEU A 211 13.30 25.36 -14.40
N ARG A 212 14.45 26.02 -14.29
CA ARG A 212 15.55 25.85 -15.26
C ARG A 212 16.17 24.46 -15.23
N LEU A 213 16.24 23.82 -14.07
CA LEU A 213 16.92 22.55 -13.86
C LEU A 213 16.01 21.32 -13.95
N GLN A 214 14.68 21.51 -13.97
CA GLN A 214 13.72 20.38 -13.90
C GLN A 214 13.76 19.46 -15.12
N ASP A 215 13.95 20.01 -16.32
CA ASP A 215 13.92 19.27 -17.59
C ASP A 215 15.32 19.09 -18.19
N THR A 216 16.36 19.33 -17.39
CA THR A 216 17.75 19.06 -17.74
C THR A 216 18.18 17.68 -17.23
N THR A 217 19.40 17.26 -17.55
CA THR A 217 20.03 16.05 -16.96
C THR A 217 20.14 16.10 -15.44
N ALA A 218 20.00 17.28 -14.83
CA ALA A 218 19.98 17.42 -13.37
C ALA A 218 18.73 16.82 -12.73
N GLN A 219 17.56 16.83 -13.41
CA GLN A 219 16.28 16.31 -12.90
C GLN A 219 16.03 16.71 -11.43
N ILE A 220 16.24 18.01 -11.14
CA ILE A 220 16.39 18.51 -9.75
C ILE A 220 15.17 18.17 -8.86
N ARG A 221 13.97 18.15 -9.41
CA ARG A 221 12.74 17.81 -8.66
C ARG A 221 12.72 16.34 -8.26
N VAL A 222 13.12 15.43 -9.17
CA VAL A 222 13.21 13.99 -8.88
C VAL A 222 14.25 13.72 -7.80
N ARG A 223 15.42 14.40 -7.90
CA ARG A 223 16.45 14.32 -6.84
C ARG A 223 15.95 14.87 -5.51
N GLY A 224 15.22 15.99 -5.54
CA GLY A 224 14.60 16.56 -4.33
C GLY A 224 13.57 15.63 -3.70
N ALA A 225 12.71 15.00 -4.50
CA ALA A 225 11.75 14.00 -4.04
C ALA A 225 12.44 12.77 -3.41
N PHE A 226 13.51 12.26 -4.04
CA PHE A 226 14.30 11.17 -3.50
C PHE A 226 15.02 11.55 -2.20
N MET A 227 15.62 12.74 -2.15
CA MET A 227 16.23 13.28 -0.93
C MET A 227 15.19 13.39 0.19
N LEU A 228 13.99 13.89 -0.10
CA LEU A 228 12.90 13.98 0.86
C LEU A 228 12.50 12.61 1.40
N LEU A 229 12.31 11.63 0.51
CA LEU A 229 12.01 10.26 0.86
C LEU A 229 13.06 9.70 1.84
N VAL A 230 14.34 9.75 1.46
CA VAL A 230 15.43 9.20 2.28
C VAL A 230 15.56 9.95 3.61
N ALA A 231 15.42 11.28 3.62
CA ALA A 231 15.48 12.09 4.83
C ALA A 231 14.39 11.71 5.85
N PHE A 232 13.15 11.52 5.40
CA PHE A 232 12.05 11.15 6.29
C PHE A 232 12.08 9.68 6.71
N VAL A 233 12.55 8.78 5.87
CA VAL A 233 12.84 7.38 6.23
C VAL A 233 13.92 7.34 7.32
N ALA A 234 15.03 8.09 7.14
CA ALA A 234 16.10 8.19 8.13
C ALA A 234 15.61 8.84 9.44
N LEU A 235 14.82 9.92 9.35
CA LEU A 235 14.25 10.58 10.53
C LEU A 235 13.33 9.64 11.31
N ALA A 236 12.45 8.89 10.64
CA ALA A 236 11.59 7.91 11.28
C ALA A 236 12.43 6.83 12.00
N SER A 237 13.45 6.30 11.31
CA SER A 237 14.38 5.32 11.89
C SER A 237 15.10 5.84 13.14
N VAL A 238 15.64 7.08 13.10
CA VAL A 238 16.31 7.70 14.26
C VAL A 238 15.38 7.91 15.44
N LEU A 239 14.09 8.20 15.16
CA LEU A 239 13.08 8.33 16.21
C LEU A 239 12.50 6.99 16.68
N GLY A 240 13.00 5.87 16.19
CA GLY A 240 12.48 4.53 16.53
C GLY A 240 11.07 4.27 15.99
N LEU A 241 10.63 5.02 14.98
CA LEU A 241 9.36 4.81 14.28
C LEU A 241 9.57 3.90 13.08
N GLU A 242 8.50 3.28 12.59
CA GLU A 242 8.56 2.47 11.38
C GLU A 242 8.97 3.30 10.15
N THR A 243 9.95 2.82 9.41
CA THR A 243 10.49 3.51 8.23
C THR A 243 9.43 3.74 7.14
N ILE A 244 8.44 2.87 7.08
CA ILE A 244 7.29 2.99 6.16
C ILE A 244 6.47 4.26 6.44
N LEU A 245 6.36 4.69 7.69
CA LEU A 245 5.70 5.95 8.05
C LEU A 245 6.47 7.15 7.48
N GLY A 246 7.80 7.13 7.59
CA GLY A 246 8.66 8.16 7.03
C GLY A 246 8.47 8.31 5.51
N ALA A 247 8.50 7.19 4.80
CA ALA A 247 8.30 7.17 3.36
C ALA A 247 6.91 7.73 2.95
N PHE A 248 5.86 7.30 3.64
CA PHE A 248 4.50 7.77 3.38
C PHE A 248 4.36 9.28 3.64
N VAL A 249 4.84 9.77 4.79
CA VAL A 249 4.77 11.19 5.15
C VAL A 249 5.57 12.05 4.16
N ALA A 250 6.73 11.59 3.68
CA ALA A 250 7.47 12.27 2.62
C ALA A 250 6.62 12.45 1.34
N GLY A 251 5.84 11.45 0.96
CA GLY A 251 4.89 11.52 -0.15
C GLY A 251 3.78 12.55 0.09
N VAL A 252 3.18 12.55 1.29
CA VAL A 252 2.15 13.54 1.69
C VAL A 252 2.71 14.95 1.66
N ILE A 253 3.91 15.16 2.19
CA ILE A 253 4.58 16.47 2.16
C ILE A 253 4.78 16.95 0.72
N LEU A 254 5.31 16.08 -0.13
CA LEU A 254 5.51 16.43 -1.53
C LEU A 254 4.19 16.78 -2.21
N ARG A 255 3.10 16.06 -1.90
CA ARG A 255 1.76 16.37 -2.40
C ARG A 255 1.25 17.74 -1.95
N LEU A 256 1.46 18.09 -0.67
CA LEU A 256 1.07 19.39 -0.11
C LEU A 256 1.84 20.55 -0.76
N VAL A 257 3.12 20.32 -1.02
CA VAL A 257 3.99 21.30 -1.68
C VAL A 257 3.62 21.45 -3.16
N ASP A 258 3.37 20.35 -3.88
CA ASP A 258 3.01 20.34 -5.31
C ASP A 258 1.59 20.92 -5.59
N GLY A 259 0.72 20.94 -4.58
CA GLY A 259 -0.65 21.49 -4.68
C GLY A 259 -0.73 23.01 -4.90
N ASP A 260 0.34 23.76 -4.63
CA ASP A 260 0.37 25.21 -4.81
C ASP A 260 0.91 25.53 -6.23
N ARG A 261 0.02 25.71 -7.16
CA ARG A 261 -0.02 26.16 -8.57
C ARG A 261 1.27 26.39 -9.39
N MET A 262 2.46 26.38 -8.80
CA MET A 262 3.75 26.62 -9.48
C MET A 262 4.58 25.35 -9.77
N MET A 263 4.24 24.21 -9.17
CA MET A 263 4.98 22.95 -9.33
C MET A 263 4.26 21.89 -10.17
N THR A 264 3.03 22.13 -10.61
CA THR A 264 2.24 21.18 -11.41
C THR A 264 2.80 21.03 -12.82
N HIS A 265 3.97 20.38 -12.93
CA HIS A 265 4.37 19.83 -14.22
C HIS A 265 3.79 18.41 -14.32
N PRO A 266 2.86 18.13 -15.24
CA PRO A 266 2.23 16.80 -15.39
C PRO A 266 3.26 15.67 -15.49
N GLN A 267 4.45 15.97 -16.03
CA GLN A 267 5.54 15.03 -16.21
C GLN A 267 6.28 14.68 -14.90
N PHE A 268 6.22 15.52 -13.86
CA PHE A 268 6.97 15.26 -12.62
C PHE A 268 6.47 14.01 -11.90
N ARG A 269 5.16 13.91 -11.73
CA ARG A 269 4.53 12.71 -11.16
C ARG A 269 4.84 11.48 -12.01
N GLN A 270 4.73 11.58 -13.33
CA GLN A 270 5.05 10.49 -14.24
C GLN A 270 6.53 10.05 -14.12
N LYS A 271 7.47 11.00 -13.93
CA LYS A 271 8.88 10.68 -13.71
C LYS A 271 9.08 9.90 -12.40
N LEU A 272 8.40 10.28 -11.32
CA LEU A 272 8.45 9.54 -10.05
C LEU A 272 7.81 8.16 -10.16
N GLU A 273 6.65 8.07 -10.79
CA GLU A 273 5.97 6.79 -11.07
C GLU A 273 6.84 5.88 -11.94
N ALA A 274 7.52 6.42 -12.96
CA ALA A 274 8.44 5.66 -13.80
C ALA A 274 9.63 5.09 -13.02
N VAL A 275 10.20 5.86 -12.10
CA VAL A 275 11.28 5.39 -11.21
C VAL A 275 10.75 4.35 -10.22
N GLY A 276 9.60 4.61 -9.60
CA GLY A 276 8.98 3.70 -8.63
C GLY A 276 8.53 2.39 -9.28
N PHE A 277 7.54 2.45 -10.16
CA PHE A 277 6.93 1.27 -10.80
C PHE A 277 7.80 0.65 -11.89
N GLY A 278 8.74 1.40 -12.49
CA GLY A 278 9.64 0.88 -13.52
C GLY A 278 10.87 0.17 -12.96
N VAL A 279 11.30 0.48 -11.73
CA VAL A 279 12.57 -0.04 -11.19
C VAL A 279 12.41 -0.65 -9.79
N PHE A 280 12.05 0.15 -8.80
CA PHE A 280 12.17 -0.26 -7.39
C PHE A 280 11.02 -1.15 -6.91
N ILE A 281 9.79 -0.80 -7.22
CA ILE A 281 8.59 -1.50 -6.72
C ILE A 281 8.49 -2.95 -7.24
N PRO A 282 8.79 -3.24 -8.53
CA PRO A 282 8.81 -4.63 -9.01
C PRO A 282 9.82 -5.49 -8.27
N VAL A 283 11.02 -4.95 -7.97
CA VAL A 283 12.03 -5.68 -7.18
C VAL A 283 11.50 -6.02 -5.78
N PHE A 284 10.77 -5.09 -5.13
CA PHE A 284 10.12 -5.38 -3.84
C PHE A 284 9.13 -6.52 -3.94
N PHE A 285 8.24 -6.54 -4.95
CA PHE A 285 7.23 -7.59 -5.07
C PHE A 285 7.84 -8.94 -5.44
N VAL A 286 8.78 -9.00 -6.37
CA VAL A 286 9.51 -10.24 -6.70
C VAL A 286 10.26 -10.75 -5.47
N THR A 287 10.95 -9.88 -4.73
CA THR A 287 11.68 -10.25 -3.50
C THR A 287 10.73 -10.75 -2.42
N SER A 288 9.54 -10.14 -2.30
CA SER A 288 8.50 -10.59 -1.38
C SER A 288 8.02 -12.01 -1.72
N GLY A 289 7.92 -12.31 -3.02
CA GLY A 289 7.67 -13.67 -3.49
C GLY A 289 8.82 -14.64 -3.15
N ILE A 290 10.08 -14.23 -3.32
CA ILE A 290 11.24 -15.04 -2.94
C ILE A 290 11.27 -15.34 -1.44
N ARG A 291 10.84 -14.40 -0.60
CA ARG A 291 10.71 -14.58 0.86
C ARG A 291 9.49 -15.40 1.27
N PHE A 292 8.56 -15.64 0.35
CA PHE A 292 7.34 -16.38 0.64
C PHE A 292 7.64 -17.85 0.95
N ASP A 293 7.30 -18.29 2.14
CA ASP A 293 7.52 -19.66 2.59
C ASP A 293 6.34 -20.56 2.20
N LEU A 294 6.42 -21.12 0.99
CA LEU A 294 5.40 -22.03 0.47
C LEU A 294 5.30 -23.30 1.29
N ALA A 295 6.43 -23.80 1.79
CA ALA A 295 6.46 -24.98 2.64
C ALA A 295 5.73 -24.73 3.97
N ALA A 296 5.90 -23.56 4.56
CA ALA A 296 5.16 -23.16 5.75
C ALA A 296 3.66 -23.04 5.49
N LEU A 297 3.22 -22.59 4.31
CA LEU A 297 1.81 -22.53 3.94
C LEU A 297 1.19 -23.93 3.89
N PHE A 298 1.89 -24.89 3.31
CA PHE A 298 1.43 -26.28 3.16
C PHE A 298 1.84 -27.19 4.33
N SER A 299 2.42 -26.64 5.40
CA SER A 299 2.90 -27.41 6.55
C SER A 299 1.81 -28.17 7.29
N SER A 300 0.57 -27.67 7.27
CA SER A 300 -0.58 -28.32 7.88
C SER A 300 -1.89 -27.88 7.24
N PRO A 301 -2.95 -28.73 7.29
CA PRO A 301 -4.30 -28.36 6.83
C PRO A 301 -4.85 -27.11 7.53
N SER A 302 -4.48 -26.89 8.82
CA SER A 302 -4.89 -25.72 9.58
C SER A 302 -4.28 -24.44 9.03
N THR A 303 -3.06 -24.47 8.51
CA THR A 303 -2.42 -23.30 7.88
C THR A 303 -3.13 -22.95 6.56
N ILE A 304 -3.44 -23.94 5.74
CA ILE A 304 -4.21 -23.72 4.50
C ILE A 304 -5.60 -23.15 4.81
N ALA A 305 -6.28 -23.66 5.84
CA ALA A 305 -7.58 -23.17 6.28
C ALA A 305 -7.55 -21.71 6.76
N ARG A 306 -6.41 -21.20 7.22
CA ARG A 306 -6.25 -19.77 7.58
C ARG A 306 -6.41 -18.83 6.38
N VAL A 307 -6.07 -19.28 5.17
CA VAL A 307 -6.18 -18.44 3.96
C VAL A 307 -7.61 -17.96 3.71
N PRO A 308 -8.62 -18.85 3.56
CA PRO A 308 -10.01 -18.42 3.43
C PRO A 308 -10.52 -17.67 4.67
N ILE A 309 -10.06 -18.03 5.88
CA ILE A 309 -10.42 -17.30 7.11
C ILE A 309 -9.96 -15.84 7.03
N PHE A 310 -8.71 -15.58 6.68
CA PHE A 310 -8.19 -14.22 6.52
C PHE A 310 -8.86 -13.48 5.37
N LEU A 311 -9.17 -14.17 4.25
CA LEU A 311 -9.87 -13.57 3.11
C LEU A 311 -11.29 -13.13 3.50
N ILE A 312 -12.02 -13.96 4.24
CA ILE A 312 -13.34 -13.63 4.78
C ILE A 312 -13.22 -12.50 5.80
N ALA A 313 -12.23 -12.55 6.68
CA ALA A 313 -11.99 -11.48 7.66
C ALA A 313 -11.72 -10.13 6.97
N LEU A 314 -10.89 -10.07 5.92
CA LEU A 314 -10.69 -8.87 5.10
C LEU A 314 -12.01 -8.34 4.55
N LEU A 315 -12.83 -9.25 4.00
CA LEU A 315 -14.13 -8.87 3.42
C LEU A 315 -15.10 -8.35 4.49
N LEU A 316 -15.18 -8.98 5.66
CA LEU A 316 -16.07 -8.56 6.73
C LEU A 316 -15.61 -7.24 7.36
N VAL A 317 -14.32 -7.13 7.67
CA VAL A 317 -13.73 -5.95 8.32
C VAL A 317 -13.87 -4.69 7.46
N ARG A 318 -13.76 -4.82 6.14
CA ARG A 318 -13.83 -3.68 5.20
C ARG A 318 -15.17 -3.59 4.48
N GLY A 319 -15.81 -4.71 4.21
CA GLY A 319 -17.08 -4.78 3.48
C GLY A 319 -18.28 -4.32 4.31
N ILE A 320 -18.37 -4.74 5.57
CA ILE A 320 -19.49 -4.34 6.45
C ILE A 320 -19.52 -2.82 6.67
N PRO A 321 -18.39 -2.15 7.03
CA PRO A 321 -18.38 -0.69 7.19
C PRO A 321 -18.74 0.08 5.92
N ALA A 322 -18.43 -0.45 4.74
CA ALA A 322 -18.81 0.17 3.46
C ALA A 322 -20.32 0.25 3.26
N LEU A 323 -21.11 -0.55 3.98
CA LEU A 323 -22.57 -0.45 3.97
C LEU A 323 -23.09 0.87 4.57
N LEU A 324 -22.27 1.58 5.37
CA LEU A 324 -22.57 2.94 5.83
C LEU A 324 -22.66 3.94 4.67
N TYR A 325 -22.10 3.63 3.52
CA TYR A 325 -22.15 4.49 2.32
C TYR A 325 -23.48 4.41 1.56
N ARG A 326 -24.41 3.52 1.96
CA ARG A 326 -25.72 3.37 1.31
C ARG A 326 -26.50 4.67 1.09
N PRO A 327 -26.55 5.62 2.07
CA PRO A 327 -27.25 6.88 1.87
C PRO A 327 -26.63 7.80 0.83
N LEU A 328 -25.35 7.60 0.49
CA LEU A 328 -24.60 8.42 -0.46
C LEU A 328 -24.62 7.83 -1.89
N VAL A 329 -24.46 6.51 -2.00
CA VAL A 329 -24.21 5.86 -3.30
C VAL A 329 -25.20 4.71 -3.62
N GLY A 330 -26.13 4.41 -2.74
CA GLY A 330 -27.10 3.32 -2.88
C GLY A 330 -26.52 1.95 -2.48
N SER A 331 -27.42 0.96 -2.30
CA SER A 331 -27.06 -0.34 -1.73
C SER A 331 -26.05 -1.12 -2.58
N ARG A 332 -26.22 -1.12 -3.91
CA ARG A 332 -25.36 -1.90 -4.82
C ARG A 332 -23.95 -1.34 -4.89
N ARG A 333 -23.81 -0.03 -5.05
CA ARG A 333 -22.50 0.65 -5.06
C ARG A 333 -21.80 0.53 -3.71
N SER A 334 -22.53 0.46 -2.58
CA SER A 334 -21.93 0.21 -1.26
C SER A 334 -21.28 -1.18 -1.17
N ILE A 335 -21.89 -2.22 -1.77
CA ILE A 335 -21.31 -3.55 -1.84
C ILE A 335 -20.03 -3.53 -2.71
N VAL A 336 -20.08 -2.85 -3.85
CA VAL A 336 -18.91 -2.67 -4.72
C VAL A 336 -17.79 -1.93 -3.98
N ALA A 337 -18.12 -0.87 -3.23
CA ALA A 337 -17.16 -0.16 -2.38
C ALA A 337 -16.53 -1.10 -1.34
N GLY A 338 -17.32 -1.95 -0.70
CA GLY A 338 -16.86 -2.94 0.26
C GLY A 338 -15.87 -3.94 -0.34
N LEU A 339 -16.15 -4.46 -1.53
CA LEU A 339 -15.25 -5.37 -2.24
C LEU A 339 -13.94 -4.68 -2.59
N LEU A 340 -14.00 -3.46 -3.15
CA LEU A 340 -12.79 -2.70 -3.50
C LEU A 340 -11.97 -2.34 -2.26
N GLN A 341 -12.62 -1.93 -1.17
CA GLN A 341 -11.93 -1.60 0.07
C GLN A 341 -11.37 -2.82 0.82
N ALA A 342 -11.92 -4.02 0.60
CA ALA A 342 -11.37 -5.27 1.13
C ALA A 342 -10.13 -5.76 0.37
N THR A 343 -9.79 -5.14 -0.77
CA THR A 343 -8.60 -5.47 -1.55
C THR A 343 -7.35 -4.91 -0.87
N SER A 344 -6.48 -5.78 -0.40
CA SER A 344 -5.23 -5.38 0.27
C SER A 344 -4.13 -6.39 -0.01
N LEU A 345 -2.94 -5.89 -0.40
CA LEU A 345 -1.77 -6.74 -0.62
C LEU A 345 -0.48 -6.06 -0.15
N SER A 346 -0.20 -4.85 -0.64
CA SER A 346 1.07 -4.15 -0.38
C SER A 346 1.34 -3.99 1.11
N PHE A 347 0.34 -3.52 1.86
CA PHE A 347 0.44 -3.36 3.31
C PHE A 347 0.50 -4.72 4.03
N ILE A 348 -0.25 -5.72 3.56
CA ILE A 348 -0.20 -7.09 4.14
C ILE A 348 1.22 -7.64 4.03
N VAL A 349 1.86 -7.50 2.86
CA VAL A 349 3.24 -7.96 2.66
C VAL A 349 4.20 -7.22 3.58
N ALA A 350 4.13 -5.89 3.61
CA ALA A 350 5.00 -5.07 4.45
C ALA A 350 4.82 -5.37 5.95
N ALA A 351 3.59 -5.35 6.45
CA ALA A 351 3.29 -5.58 7.86
C ALA A 351 3.56 -7.03 8.28
N SER A 352 3.40 -8.00 7.37
CA SER A 352 3.78 -9.39 7.64
C SER A 352 5.29 -9.56 7.76
N GLN A 353 6.10 -8.86 6.95
CA GLN A 353 7.55 -8.87 7.09
C GLN A 353 7.99 -8.29 8.44
N ILE A 354 7.47 -7.12 8.82
CA ILE A 354 7.71 -6.51 10.13
C ILE A 354 7.29 -7.45 11.25
N GLY A 355 6.11 -8.06 11.14
CA GLY A 355 5.61 -9.01 12.14
C GLY A 355 6.48 -10.26 12.27
N LEU A 356 7.10 -10.75 11.20
CA LEU A 356 8.06 -11.85 11.21
C LEU A 356 9.38 -11.43 11.87
N GLU A 357 9.91 -10.26 11.54
CA GLU A 357 11.13 -9.70 12.10
C GLU A 357 11.01 -9.45 13.60
N LEU A 358 9.86 -9.00 14.08
CA LEU A 358 9.56 -8.79 15.49
C LEU A 358 9.10 -10.07 16.24
N GLY A 359 8.98 -11.21 15.55
CA GLY A 359 8.51 -12.46 16.15
C GLY A 359 7.04 -12.47 16.56
N LEU A 360 6.22 -11.55 16.02
CA LEU A 360 4.80 -11.37 16.35
C LEU A 360 3.87 -12.30 15.57
N ILE A 361 4.34 -12.84 14.45
CA ILE A 361 3.64 -13.86 13.66
C ILE A 361 4.60 -14.99 13.27
N THR A 362 4.04 -16.17 13.05
CA THR A 362 4.79 -17.31 12.52
C THR A 362 4.93 -17.19 11.00
N LYS A 363 5.91 -17.91 10.42
CA LYS A 363 6.05 -18.04 8.95
C LYS A 363 4.76 -18.55 8.32
N ALA A 364 4.09 -19.51 8.96
CA ALA A 364 2.81 -20.05 8.51
C ALA A 364 1.70 -18.99 8.48
N THR A 365 1.59 -18.17 9.52
CA THR A 365 0.60 -17.07 9.56
C THR A 365 0.93 -16.00 8.53
N GLY A 366 2.21 -15.61 8.39
CA GLY A 366 2.64 -14.64 7.37
C GLY A 366 2.35 -15.14 5.94
N ALA A 367 2.66 -16.40 5.65
CA ALA A 367 2.35 -17.01 4.36
C ALA A 367 0.84 -17.04 4.08
N ALA A 368 0.01 -17.40 5.08
CA ALA A 368 -1.44 -17.41 4.93
C ALA A 368 -2.03 -16.01 4.72
N LEU A 369 -1.51 -14.97 5.40
CA LEU A 369 -1.91 -13.57 5.21
C LEU A 369 -1.58 -13.07 3.80
N ILE A 370 -0.34 -13.33 3.33
CA ILE A 370 0.07 -12.93 1.96
C ILE A 370 -0.76 -13.67 0.91
N ALA A 371 -1.02 -14.97 1.09
CA ALA A 371 -1.88 -15.74 0.20
C ALA A 371 -3.32 -15.19 0.17
N ALA A 372 -3.90 -14.83 1.32
CA ALA A 372 -5.20 -14.18 1.39
C ALA A 372 -5.19 -12.81 0.71
N GLY A 373 -4.12 -12.02 0.88
CA GLY A 373 -3.90 -10.76 0.17
C GLY A 373 -3.87 -10.94 -1.35
N LEU A 374 -3.11 -11.90 -1.86
CA LEU A 374 -3.07 -12.24 -3.28
C LEU A 374 -4.46 -12.61 -3.81
N LEU A 375 -5.20 -13.46 -3.09
CA LEU A 375 -6.56 -13.82 -3.46
C LEU A 375 -7.52 -12.62 -3.41
N SER A 376 -7.37 -11.72 -2.45
CA SER A 376 -8.20 -10.50 -2.37
C SER A 376 -8.05 -9.63 -3.61
N VAL A 377 -6.82 -9.46 -4.10
CA VAL A 377 -6.50 -8.68 -5.31
C VAL A 377 -7.03 -9.35 -6.58
N LEU A 378 -7.07 -10.67 -6.61
CA LEU A 378 -7.61 -11.43 -7.74
C LEU A 378 -9.14 -11.41 -7.77
N LEU A 379 -9.77 -11.71 -6.63
CA LEU A 379 -11.21 -12.00 -6.57
C LEU A 379 -12.05 -10.73 -6.43
N PHE A 380 -11.71 -9.85 -5.49
CA PHE A 380 -12.59 -8.75 -5.12
C PHE A 380 -12.74 -7.68 -6.22
N PRO A 381 -11.70 -7.23 -6.93
CA PRO A 381 -11.87 -6.30 -8.05
C PRO A 381 -12.69 -6.88 -9.19
N ILE A 382 -12.51 -8.16 -9.51
CA ILE A 382 -13.30 -8.83 -10.57
C ILE A 382 -14.78 -8.89 -10.19
N MET A 383 -15.08 -9.25 -8.93
CA MET A 383 -16.45 -9.26 -8.41
C MET A 383 -17.05 -7.84 -8.40
N ALA A 384 -16.27 -6.85 -7.95
CA ALA A 384 -16.68 -5.44 -7.91
C ALA A 384 -17.04 -4.92 -9.31
N LEU A 385 -16.14 -5.12 -10.30
CA LEU A 385 -16.36 -4.66 -11.67
C LEU A 385 -17.54 -5.37 -12.35
N THR A 386 -17.74 -6.66 -12.09
CA THR A 386 -18.91 -7.40 -12.62
C THR A 386 -20.22 -6.87 -12.05
N LEU A 387 -20.25 -6.55 -10.77
CA LEU A 387 -21.41 -5.94 -10.14
C LEU A 387 -21.66 -4.51 -10.67
N LEU A 388 -20.63 -3.73 -10.90
CA LEU A 388 -20.73 -2.35 -11.38
C LEU A 388 -21.34 -2.31 -12.80
N ARG A 389 -20.82 -3.11 -13.73
CA ARG A 389 -21.33 -3.18 -15.13
C ARG A 389 -22.78 -3.63 -15.25
N ARG A 390 -23.22 -4.58 -14.42
CA ARG A 390 -24.62 -5.01 -14.38
C ARG A 390 -25.57 -3.88 -13.94
N SER A 391 -25.08 -2.83 -13.25
CA SER A 391 -25.89 -1.68 -12.86
C SER A 391 -26.20 -0.76 -14.02
N GLU A 392 -25.26 -0.57 -14.93
CA GLU A 392 -25.42 0.30 -16.12
C GLU A 392 -26.39 -0.30 -17.11
N ILE A 393 -26.34 -1.62 -17.33
CA ILE A 393 -27.27 -2.32 -18.23
C ILE A 393 -28.71 -2.28 -17.69
N SER A 394 -28.91 -2.43 -16.37
CA SER A 394 -30.24 -2.40 -15.74
C SER A 394 -30.84 -0.99 -15.73
N SER A 395 -30.04 0.06 -15.61
CA SER A 395 -30.52 1.43 -15.67
C SER A 395 -30.83 1.90 -17.11
N ALA A 396 -30.10 1.39 -18.11
CA ALA A 396 -30.39 1.65 -19.52
C ALA A 396 -31.69 0.97 -19.97
N SER A 397 -31.95 -0.27 -19.52
CA SER A 397 -33.17 -1.02 -19.86
C SER A 397 -34.44 -0.55 -19.13
N SER A 398 -34.32 0.25 -18.09
CA SER A 398 -35.45 0.85 -17.38
C SER A 398 -35.79 2.30 -17.85
N ALA A 399 -34.98 2.83 -18.77
CA ALA A 399 -35.15 4.16 -19.36
C ALA A 399 -35.72 4.11 -20.81
N GLU A 400 -35.82 2.92 -21.39
CA GLU A 400 -36.59 2.57 -22.60
C GLU A 400 -37.99 2.08 -22.23
#